data_daa480903009b9187576d53a0c1499af
#
_entry.id   daa480903009b9187576d53a0c1499af
#
_cell.length_a   1.000
_cell.length_b   1.000
_cell.length_c   1.000
_cell.angle_alpha   90.00
_cell.angle_beta   90.00
_cell.angle_gamma   90.00
#
_symmetry.space_group_name_H-M   'P 1'
#
loop_
_entity.id
_entity.type
_entity.pdbx_description
1 polymer ?
#
loop_
_entity_poly.entity_id
_entity_poly.type
_entity_poly.pdbx_seq_one_letter_code
_entity_poly.pdbx_strand_id
1 'polypeptide(L)'
;MQEFDVIVVGAGHAGCEAALAPARMGLKTAIFTISLDKIGYLSCNPSIGGPAKSHLAREIDALGGEIGRNIDKTFIQIRVLNTKKGPAVRSLRAQADKPRYHIEMKKTLENTENLEVIQGMVTEIVTEGNKAVGIKTKEGVEYRAKTVVIATGTFMRGLIHVGETHFSGGRMGELSSEELPLSLEKLGIKLGRFKTGTPPRIDARTIDYSKTEEQPGDTEILKFSNRTSDEEIRTRKQIPCHILFTNKNVHEIIRSNRHRSPLFNGTIHGIGPRYCPSIEDKIFRYPDKERHHLFLEKEGYDTNEVYVSGFSSSLPSDVQYKMLNAIEGLEHAKIMRYAYAIEYDYVLTEEIGYSLESKKIENLFMAGQINGTSGYEEAAAQGIMAGINAARKVQGKEPVVLDRADSYIGTLIDDIVSKGTNEPYRMFTARSEYRLILREDNADLRLSKIGYEIGLLPKEEYDKVLYKEKVVKEIIEKLEKQHIGSSNPRVNEVLERCGEEPIKNGITLFELLRRPNIVYDDIKYVAELIDGFELGNYISDIEYQVEVQVKYSGYIERSLRMIERHKSLEEKRIPADMDYDSLENIPKEAKDKLKLVRPMNIGQASRISGVSPADIQVLLIYLKMRGNN
;
A
#
# COMPACT_ATOMS: atom_id res chain seq x y z
N MET A 1 -6.83 -11.53 -35.13
CA MET A 1 -7.10 -10.78 -33.89
C MET A 1 -6.46 -11.56 -32.76
N GLN A 2 -5.62 -10.94 -31.95
CA GLN A 2 -5.00 -11.64 -30.80
C GLN A 2 -6.02 -11.74 -29.66
N GLU A 3 -6.08 -12.94 -29.04
CA GLU A 3 -7.01 -13.22 -27.94
C GLU A 3 -6.21 -13.55 -26.66
N PHE A 4 -6.67 -12.99 -25.55
CA PHE A 4 -6.12 -13.16 -24.22
C PHE A 4 -7.20 -13.61 -23.23
N ASP A 5 -6.80 -14.18 -22.11
CA ASP A 5 -7.72 -14.41 -21.00
C ASP A 5 -7.91 -13.11 -20.21
N VAL A 6 -6.82 -12.38 -19.98
CA VAL A 6 -6.82 -11.10 -19.23
C VAL A 6 -6.02 -10.05 -19.99
N ILE A 7 -6.59 -8.86 -20.14
CA ILE A 7 -5.85 -7.67 -20.59
C ILE A 7 -5.78 -6.66 -19.45
N VAL A 8 -4.57 -6.12 -19.22
CA VAL A 8 -4.32 -5.06 -18.24
C VAL A 8 -3.89 -3.79 -18.95
N VAL A 9 -4.52 -2.66 -18.60
CA VAL A 9 -4.27 -1.34 -19.20
C VAL A 9 -3.54 -0.44 -18.19
N GLY A 10 -2.28 -0.14 -18.48
CA GLY A 10 -1.37 0.63 -17.63
C GLY A 10 -0.38 -0.25 -16.88
N ALA A 11 0.92 0.08 -16.95
CA ALA A 11 2.02 -0.65 -16.30
C ALA A 11 2.64 0.13 -15.13
N GLY A 12 1.82 0.83 -14.34
CA GLY A 12 2.17 1.31 -13.01
C GLY A 12 2.17 0.18 -11.97
N HIS A 13 2.32 0.50 -10.68
CA HIS A 13 2.36 -0.51 -9.62
C HIS A 13 1.10 -1.40 -9.58
N ALA A 14 -0.08 -0.81 -9.80
CA ALA A 14 -1.31 -1.59 -9.90
C ALA A 14 -1.31 -2.52 -11.11
N GLY A 15 -0.93 -2.01 -12.29
CA GLY A 15 -0.94 -2.81 -13.51
C GLY A 15 0.09 -3.94 -13.49
N CYS A 16 1.28 -3.71 -12.95
CA CYS A 16 2.30 -4.76 -12.81
C CYS A 16 1.77 -5.93 -11.97
N GLU A 17 1.21 -5.66 -10.79
CA GLU A 17 0.65 -6.71 -9.93
C GLU A 17 -0.59 -7.36 -10.57
N ALA A 18 -1.46 -6.57 -11.24
CA ALA A 18 -2.65 -7.07 -11.91
C ALA A 18 -2.33 -7.97 -13.12
N ALA A 19 -1.18 -7.80 -13.75
CA ALA A 19 -0.75 -8.63 -14.87
C ALA A 19 0.02 -9.88 -14.41
N LEU A 20 0.87 -9.75 -13.40
CA LEU A 20 1.64 -10.86 -12.84
C LEU A 20 0.75 -11.92 -12.22
N ALA A 21 -0.33 -11.52 -11.53
CA ALA A 21 -1.23 -12.46 -10.86
C ALA A 21 -1.88 -13.45 -11.83
N PRO A 22 -2.65 -13.06 -12.86
CA PRO A 22 -3.26 -14.00 -13.79
C PRO A 22 -2.24 -14.80 -14.60
N ALA A 23 -1.12 -14.19 -15.01
CA ALA A 23 -0.07 -14.89 -15.74
C ALA A 23 0.56 -16.02 -14.92
N ARG A 24 0.88 -15.77 -13.64
CA ARG A 24 1.39 -16.78 -12.70
C ARG A 24 0.34 -17.84 -12.33
N MET A 25 -0.94 -17.50 -12.43
CA MET A 25 -2.05 -18.47 -12.31
C MET A 25 -2.31 -19.26 -13.60
N GLY A 26 -1.44 -19.15 -14.61
CA GLY A 26 -1.46 -19.93 -15.86
C GLY A 26 -2.38 -19.38 -16.95
N LEU A 27 -2.82 -18.13 -16.88
CA LEU A 27 -3.70 -17.50 -17.86
C LEU A 27 -2.93 -16.65 -18.87
N LYS A 28 -3.31 -16.72 -20.14
CA LYS A 28 -2.74 -15.89 -21.20
C LYS A 28 -3.10 -14.41 -20.98
N THR A 29 -2.11 -13.63 -20.59
CA THR A 29 -2.27 -12.26 -20.13
C THR A 29 -1.50 -11.29 -21.03
N ALA A 30 -2.06 -10.11 -21.29
CA ALA A 30 -1.32 -8.99 -21.89
C ALA A 30 -1.40 -7.76 -21.01
N ILE A 31 -0.28 -7.02 -20.92
CA ILE A 31 -0.25 -5.70 -20.30
C ILE A 31 0.10 -4.62 -21.33
N PHE A 32 -0.73 -3.60 -21.40
CA PHE A 32 -0.55 -2.46 -22.30
C PHE A 32 -0.01 -1.25 -21.55
N THR A 33 1.01 -0.62 -22.09
CA THR A 33 1.61 0.60 -21.55
C THR A 33 1.90 1.61 -22.66
N ILE A 34 1.79 2.89 -22.35
CA ILE A 34 2.17 3.95 -23.31
C ILE A 34 3.70 4.05 -23.50
N SER A 35 4.48 3.51 -22.56
CA SER A 35 5.94 3.51 -22.62
C SER A 35 6.53 2.30 -21.90
N LEU A 36 7.26 1.46 -22.63
CA LEU A 36 8.01 0.32 -22.08
C LEU A 36 9.15 0.76 -21.14
N ASP A 37 9.60 2.01 -21.26
CA ASP A 37 10.67 2.58 -20.43
C ASP A 37 10.17 3.21 -19.13
N LYS A 38 8.88 2.99 -18.77
CA LYS A 38 8.25 3.55 -17.57
C LYS A 38 7.42 2.53 -16.78
N ILE A 39 7.66 1.24 -16.99
CA ILE A 39 7.02 0.16 -16.23
C ILE A 39 7.41 0.25 -14.76
N GLY A 40 6.44 0.20 -13.84
CA GLY A 40 6.68 0.28 -12.39
C GLY A 40 7.37 1.57 -11.94
N TYR A 41 7.27 2.66 -12.73
CA TYR A 41 8.03 3.87 -12.48
C TYR A 41 7.60 4.61 -11.20
N LEU A 42 8.59 4.92 -10.35
CA LEU A 42 8.39 5.70 -9.12
C LEU A 42 8.28 7.20 -9.46
N SER A 43 7.11 7.65 -9.88
CA SER A 43 6.88 9.00 -10.43
C SER A 43 6.97 10.13 -9.41
N CYS A 44 6.61 9.85 -8.14
CA CYS A 44 6.68 10.81 -7.05
C CYS A 44 7.96 10.59 -6.23
N ASN A 45 7.87 9.99 -5.07
CA ASN A 45 9.03 9.71 -4.20
C ASN A 45 9.75 8.40 -4.64
N PRO A 46 11.07 8.31 -4.42
CA PRO A 46 11.83 7.10 -4.72
C PRO A 46 11.79 6.09 -3.57
N SER A 47 10.64 5.88 -2.92
CA SER A 47 10.56 5.07 -1.71
C SER A 47 9.35 4.16 -1.69
N ILE A 48 9.54 2.95 -1.16
CA ILE A 48 8.50 1.98 -0.84
C ILE A 48 8.49 1.76 0.68
N GLY A 49 7.29 1.65 1.26
CA GLY A 49 7.11 1.39 2.68
C GLY A 49 6.84 2.63 3.53
N GLY A 50 7.03 2.46 4.83
CA GLY A 50 6.57 3.37 5.87
C GLY A 50 5.27 2.91 6.53
N PRO A 51 4.77 3.62 7.56
CA PRO A 51 3.59 3.18 8.33
C PRO A 51 2.38 2.87 7.45
N ALA A 52 1.79 1.70 7.63
CA ALA A 52 0.75 1.07 6.83
C ALA A 52 1.17 0.66 5.41
N LYS A 53 2.18 1.31 4.82
CA LYS A 53 2.65 1.04 3.47
C LYS A 53 3.44 -0.27 3.39
N SER A 54 4.38 -0.47 4.33
CA SER A 54 5.10 -1.74 4.43
C SER A 54 4.18 -2.90 4.79
N HIS A 55 3.11 -2.65 5.56
CA HIS A 55 2.09 -3.66 5.82
C HIS A 55 1.44 -4.13 4.51
N LEU A 56 1.00 -3.19 3.65
CA LEU A 56 0.46 -3.52 2.32
C LEU A 56 1.49 -4.27 1.46
N ALA A 57 2.74 -3.77 1.39
CA ALA A 57 3.79 -4.41 0.59
C ALA A 57 4.08 -5.85 1.04
N ARG A 58 4.11 -6.10 2.36
CA ARG A 58 4.27 -7.44 2.94
C ARG A 58 3.05 -8.34 2.69
N GLU A 59 1.84 -7.79 2.73
CA GLU A 59 0.63 -8.54 2.42
C GLU A 59 0.56 -8.91 0.93
N ILE A 60 0.98 -8.01 0.04
CA ILE A 60 1.13 -8.30 -1.39
C ILE A 60 2.15 -9.42 -1.61
N ASP A 61 3.31 -9.37 -0.95
CA ASP A 61 4.33 -10.42 -1.01
C ASP A 61 3.80 -11.77 -0.53
N ALA A 62 3.06 -11.80 0.58
CA ALA A 62 2.45 -13.00 1.15
C ALA A 62 1.45 -13.67 0.19
N LEU A 63 0.75 -12.88 -0.62
CA LEU A 63 -0.13 -13.40 -1.68
C LEU A 63 0.64 -13.87 -2.91
N GLY A 64 1.93 -13.56 -3.06
CA GLY A 64 2.76 -13.91 -4.22
C GLY A 64 3.04 -12.76 -5.18
N GLY A 65 2.76 -11.48 -4.78
CA GLY A 65 3.04 -10.28 -5.57
C GLY A 65 4.52 -9.91 -5.64
N GLU A 66 4.88 -8.82 -6.30
CA GLU A 66 6.25 -8.52 -6.69
C GLU A 66 6.85 -7.25 -6.07
N ILE A 67 6.03 -6.28 -5.63
CA ILE A 67 6.53 -4.98 -5.15
C ILE A 67 7.58 -5.11 -4.03
N GLY A 68 7.36 -6.02 -3.07
CA GLY A 68 8.29 -6.30 -1.98
C GLY A 68 9.62 -6.86 -2.47
N ARG A 69 9.57 -7.84 -3.37
CA ARG A 69 10.75 -8.45 -3.96
C ARG A 69 11.53 -7.49 -4.86
N ASN A 70 10.81 -6.65 -5.62
CA ASN A 70 11.43 -5.68 -6.51
C ASN A 70 12.19 -4.59 -5.73
N ILE A 71 11.61 -4.09 -4.61
CA ILE A 71 12.32 -3.11 -3.78
C ILE A 71 13.52 -3.73 -3.07
N ASP A 72 13.43 -4.97 -2.58
CA ASP A 72 14.57 -5.67 -1.96
C ASP A 72 15.76 -5.79 -2.89
N LYS A 73 15.52 -6.02 -4.19
CA LYS A 73 16.57 -6.08 -5.21
C LYS A 73 17.17 -4.72 -5.58
N THR A 74 16.51 -3.62 -5.24
CA THR A 74 16.84 -2.32 -5.85
C THR A 74 16.94 -1.15 -4.86
N PHE A 75 16.79 -1.39 -3.55
CA PHE A 75 16.93 -0.30 -2.58
C PHE A 75 18.39 0.18 -2.47
N ILE A 76 18.54 1.46 -2.15
CA ILE A 76 19.80 2.14 -1.82
C ILE A 76 19.88 2.56 -0.36
N GLN A 77 18.76 2.51 0.36
CA GLN A 77 18.70 2.68 1.80
C GLN A 77 17.47 1.95 2.34
N ILE A 78 17.58 1.32 3.51
CA ILE A 78 16.45 0.72 4.22
C ILE A 78 16.51 1.04 5.70
N ARG A 79 15.34 1.26 6.32
CA ARG A 79 15.19 1.59 7.74
C ARG A 79 13.93 1.01 8.34
N VAL A 80 13.99 0.73 9.64
CA VAL A 80 12.80 0.46 10.46
C VAL A 80 12.32 1.76 11.08
N LEU A 81 11.06 2.09 10.88
CA LEU A 81 10.41 3.24 11.47
C LEU A 81 9.57 2.83 12.69
N ASN A 82 9.32 3.79 13.60
CA ASN A 82 8.50 3.59 14.80
C ASN A 82 8.99 2.49 15.76
N THR A 83 10.29 2.23 15.82
CA THR A 83 10.89 1.20 16.69
C THR A 83 10.49 1.34 18.16
N LYS A 84 10.25 2.57 18.65
CA LYS A 84 9.84 2.87 20.04
C LYS A 84 8.33 2.82 20.27
N LYS A 85 7.49 2.55 19.23
CA LYS A 85 6.02 2.64 19.32
C LYS A 85 5.30 1.30 19.40
N GLY A 86 6.04 0.22 19.46
CA GLY A 86 5.51 -1.14 19.51
C GLY A 86 5.20 -1.76 18.12
N PRO A 87 4.96 -3.08 18.08
CA PRO A 87 4.95 -3.87 16.84
C PRO A 87 3.81 -3.52 15.87
N ALA A 88 2.67 -3.03 16.39
CA ALA A 88 1.49 -2.69 15.58
C ALA A 88 1.71 -1.55 14.57
N VAL A 89 2.75 -0.75 14.74
CA VAL A 89 3.06 0.41 13.88
C VAL A 89 4.53 0.45 13.45
N ARG A 90 5.34 -0.53 13.88
CA ARG A 90 6.68 -0.74 13.35
C ARG A 90 6.56 -0.99 11.85
N SER A 91 7.46 -0.42 11.07
CA SER A 91 7.32 -0.45 9.61
C SER A 91 8.64 -0.25 8.90
N LEU A 92 8.87 -1.01 7.83
CA LEU A 92 10.00 -0.84 6.94
C LEU A 92 9.77 0.33 5.99
N ARG A 93 10.85 1.06 5.67
CA ARG A 93 10.89 2.00 4.57
C ARG A 93 12.20 1.83 3.83
N ALA A 94 12.12 1.62 2.52
CA ALA A 94 13.26 1.54 1.63
C ALA A 94 13.22 2.64 0.57
N GLN A 95 14.36 3.29 0.36
CA GLN A 95 14.58 4.20 -0.75
C GLN A 95 15.16 3.40 -1.92
N ALA A 96 14.54 3.51 -3.08
CA ALA A 96 14.91 2.77 -4.28
C ALA A 96 15.99 3.48 -5.09
N ASP A 97 16.85 2.71 -5.74
CA ASP A 97 17.49 3.11 -7.00
C ASP A 97 16.40 3.09 -8.08
N LYS A 98 15.86 4.24 -8.39
CA LYS A 98 14.68 4.39 -9.23
C LYS A 98 14.87 3.86 -10.66
N PRO A 99 15.99 4.12 -11.36
CA PRO A 99 16.30 3.47 -12.62
C PRO A 99 16.35 1.95 -12.54
N ARG A 100 17.04 1.40 -11.52
CA ARG A 100 17.15 -0.07 -11.34
C ARG A 100 15.82 -0.70 -10.98
N TYR A 101 15.00 -0.04 -10.15
CA TYR A 101 13.66 -0.50 -9.76
C TYR A 101 12.75 -0.70 -10.98
N HIS A 102 12.73 0.27 -11.88
CA HIS A 102 12.01 0.19 -13.14
C HIS A 102 12.52 -0.94 -14.04
N ILE A 103 13.85 -1.02 -14.24
CA ILE A 103 14.47 -2.05 -15.08
C ILE A 103 14.18 -3.46 -14.55
N GLU A 104 14.29 -3.66 -13.23
CA GLU A 104 14.02 -4.97 -12.61
C GLU A 104 12.55 -5.36 -12.73
N MET A 105 11.62 -4.41 -12.54
CA MET A 105 10.19 -4.68 -12.73
C MET A 105 9.86 -5.02 -14.19
N LYS A 106 10.42 -4.28 -15.14
CA LYS A 106 10.29 -4.57 -16.58
C LYS A 106 10.80 -5.98 -16.90
N LYS A 107 12.00 -6.31 -16.43
CA LYS A 107 12.60 -7.64 -16.59
C LYS A 107 11.71 -8.75 -16.00
N THR A 108 11.10 -8.51 -14.84
CA THR A 108 10.18 -9.46 -14.23
C THR A 108 8.97 -9.71 -15.12
N LEU A 109 8.33 -8.64 -15.64
CA LEU A 109 7.19 -8.80 -16.55
C LEU A 109 7.55 -9.54 -17.85
N GLU A 110 8.65 -9.14 -18.50
CA GLU A 110 9.09 -9.70 -19.77
C GLU A 110 9.50 -11.19 -19.67
N ASN A 111 9.95 -11.64 -18.50
CA ASN A 111 10.34 -13.05 -18.27
C ASN A 111 9.27 -13.88 -17.55
N THR A 112 8.08 -13.33 -17.33
CA THR A 112 6.98 -14.09 -16.74
C THR A 112 6.25 -14.87 -17.83
N GLU A 113 6.15 -16.20 -17.66
CA GLU A 113 5.39 -17.06 -18.56
C GLU A 113 3.93 -16.59 -18.68
N ASN A 114 3.32 -16.78 -19.84
CA ASN A 114 1.94 -16.38 -20.15
C ASN A 114 1.68 -14.87 -20.12
N LEU A 115 2.71 -14.00 -20.05
CA LEU A 115 2.57 -12.56 -20.05
C LEU A 115 3.21 -11.92 -21.29
N GLU A 116 2.41 -11.20 -22.07
CA GLU A 116 2.88 -10.34 -23.15
C GLU A 116 2.88 -8.87 -22.72
N VAL A 117 4.00 -8.18 -22.93
CA VAL A 117 4.15 -6.74 -22.62
C VAL A 117 4.09 -5.95 -23.92
N ILE A 118 3.07 -5.11 -24.07
CA ILE A 118 2.77 -4.43 -25.34
C ILE A 118 2.77 -2.91 -25.13
N GLN A 119 3.51 -2.19 -25.98
CA GLN A 119 3.39 -0.74 -26.02
C GLN A 119 2.19 -0.35 -26.87
N GLY A 120 1.28 0.45 -26.31
CA GLY A 120 0.11 0.97 -26.99
C GLY A 120 -0.72 1.82 -26.03
N MET A 121 -1.30 2.88 -26.57
CA MET A 121 -2.25 3.74 -25.86
C MET A 121 -3.67 3.20 -26.07
N VAL A 122 -4.28 2.68 -25.01
CA VAL A 122 -5.67 2.21 -25.05
C VAL A 122 -6.61 3.41 -25.04
N THR A 123 -7.54 3.43 -25.99
CA THR A 123 -8.50 4.52 -26.22
C THR A 123 -9.94 4.10 -25.95
N GLU A 124 -10.24 2.80 -26.02
CA GLU A 124 -11.62 2.31 -25.91
C GLU A 124 -11.67 0.94 -25.24
N ILE A 125 -12.70 0.73 -24.42
CA ILE A 125 -13.11 -0.59 -23.92
C ILE A 125 -14.13 -1.16 -24.88
N VAL A 126 -13.82 -2.30 -25.50
CA VAL A 126 -14.73 -2.99 -26.41
C VAL A 126 -15.71 -3.81 -25.59
N THR A 127 -17.01 -3.65 -25.88
CA THR A 127 -18.07 -4.34 -25.15
C THR A 127 -19.05 -5.06 -26.08
N GLU A 128 -19.62 -6.16 -25.56
CA GLU A 128 -20.77 -6.84 -26.14
C GLU A 128 -21.92 -6.80 -25.13
N GLY A 129 -22.90 -5.95 -25.39
CA GLY A 129 -23.92 -5.58 -24.40
C GLY A 129 -23.27 -4.87 -23.20
N ASN A 130 -23.45 -5.42 -22.00
CA ASN A 130 -22.88 -4.91 -20.76
C ASN A 130 -21.58 -5.63 -20.34
N LYS A 131 -20.94 -6.40 -21.23
CA LYS A 131 -19.72 -7.16 -20.95
C LYS A 131 -18.52 -6.56 -21.67
N ALA A 132 -17.42 -6.33 -20.97
CA ALA A 132 -16.14 -6.04 -21.60
C ALA A 132 -15.61 -7.32 -22.27
N VAL A 133 -15.18 -7.19 -23.52
CA VAL A 133 -14.67 -8.29 -24.36
C VAL A 133 -13.32 -7.94 -25.00
N GLY A 134 -12.72 -6.81 -24.65
CA GLY A 134 -11.43 -6.39 -25.18
C GLY A 134 -11.17 -4.90 -25.07
N ILE A 135 -10.15 -4.47 -25.79
CA ILE A 135 -9.71 -3.08 -25.88
C ILE A 135 -9.40 -2.67 -27.32
N LYS A 136 -9.38 -1.36 -27.55
CA LYS A 136 -8.85 -0.79 -28.79
C LYS A 136 -7.76 0.22 -28.48
N THR A 137 -6.67 0.18 -29.25
CA THR A 137 -5.57 1.13 -29.14
C THR A 137 -5.71 2.31 -30.08
N LYS A 138 -4.91 3.34 -29.86
CA LYS A 138 -4.89 4.57 -30.67
C LYS A 138 -4.51 4.30 -32.14
N GLU A 139 -3.72 3.26 -32.37
CA GLU A 139 -3.35 2.75 -33.68
C GLU A 139 -4.54 2.07 -34.40
N GLY A 140 -5.66 1.93 -33.74
CA GLY A 140 -6.89 1.31 -34.29
C GLY A 140 -6.91 -0.21 -34.19
N VAL A 141 -5.92 -0.83 -33.51
CA VAL A 141 -5.88 -2.29 -33.32
C VAL A 141 -6.80 -2.70 -32.18
N GLU A 142 -7.62 -3.71 -32.43
CA GLU A 142 -8.51 -4.33 -31.45
C GLU A 142 -7.89 -5.63 -30.92
N TYR A 143 -7.93 -5.80 -29.59
CA TYR A 143 -7.47 -6.98 -28.88
C TYR A 143 -8.64 -7.54 -28.07
N ARG A 144 -8.86 -8.86 -28.16
CA ARG A 144 -9.94 -9.53 -27.44
C ARG A 144 -9.44 -10.12 -26.11
N ALA A 145 -10.30 -10.05 -25.08
CA ALA A 145 -10.03 -10.68 -23.79
C ALA A 145 -11.32 -11.10 -23.09
N LYS A 146 -11.22 -12.11 -22.23
CA LYS A 146 -12.34 -12.53 -21.37
C LYS A 146 -12.58 -11.54 -20.23
N THR A 147 -11.51 -10.88 -19.72
CA THR A 147 -11.59 -9.84 -18.71
C THR A 147 -10.58 -8.73 -18.98
N VAL A 148 -10.91 -7.50 -18.56
CA VAL A 148 -10.07 -6.31 -18.70
C VAL A 148 -9.87 -5.66 -17.34
N VAL A 149 -8.63 -5.27 -17.02
CA VAL A 149 -8.26 -4.51 -15.80
C VAL A 149 -7.71 -3.15 -16.20
N ILE A 150 -8.31 -2.06 -15.72
CA ILE A 150 -7.85 -0.69 -15.95
C ILE A 150 -7.02 -0.23 -14.74
N ALA A 151 -5.79 0.25 -14.99
CA ALA A 151 -4.83 0.70 -13.97
C ALA A 151 -4.01 1.92 -14.46
N THR A 152 -4.68 2.94 -14.99
CA THR A 152 -4.10 4.06 -15.73
C THR A 152 -3.48 5.18 -14.87
N GLY A 153 -3.56 5.10 -13.55
CA GLY A 153 -2.90 6.06 -12.65
C GLY A 153 -3.41 7.50 -12.85
N THR A 154 -2.50 8.42 -13.17
CA THR A 154 -2.78 9.86 -13.38
C THR A 154 -2.99 10.22 -14.85
N PHE A 155 -3.15 9.23 -15.76
CA PHE A 155 -3.10 9.49 -17.19
C PHE A 155 -4.44 9.86 -17.80
N MET A 156 -5.59 9.52 -17.19
CA MET A 156 -6.90 9.88 -17.71
C MET A 156 -7.14 11.40 -17.58
N ARG A 157 -7.23 12.09 -18.71
CA ARG A 157 -7.32 13.57 -18.82
C ARG A 157 -6.32 14.27 -17.90
N GLY A 158 -5.07 13.78 -17.89
CA GLY A 158 -4.01 14.34 -17.07
C GLY A 158 -3.69 15.79 -17.46
N LEU A 159 -3.69 16.71 -16.49
CA LEU A 159 -3.39 18.12 -16.68
C LEU A 159 -2.33 18.58 -15.67
N ILE A 160 -1.16 18.95 -16.19
CA ILE A 160 -0.01 19.39 -15.38
C ILE A 160 -0.08 20.90 -15.16
N HIS A 161 0.21 21.35 -13.95
CA HIS A 161 0.23 22.75 -13.54
C HIS A 161 1.60 23.15 -12.95
N VAL A 162 2.21 24.21 -13.50
CA VAL A 162 3.42 24.86 -12.96
C VAL A 162 3.16 26.37 -12.99
N GLY A 163 2.74 26.93 -11.88
CA GLY A 163 2.29 28.32 -11.80
C GLY A 163 1.12 28.60 -12.74
N GLU A 164 1.28 29.65 -13.55
CA GLU A 164 0.30 30.08 -14.52
C GLU A 164 0.21 29.20 -15.78
N THR A 165 1.17 28.26 -15.92
CA THR A 165 1.24 27.38 -17.09
C THR A 165 0.57 26.03 -16.79
N HIS A 166 -0.25 25.56 -17.72
CA HIS A 166 -0.84 24.23 -17.67
C HIS A 166 -0.85 23.58 -19.05
N PHE A 167 -0.68 22.26 -19.08
CA PHE A 167 -0.65 21.47 -20.33
C PHE A 167 -1.02 20.02 -20.08
N SER A 168 -1.56 19.37 -21.12
CA SER A 168 -1.94 17.95 -21.09
C SER A 168 -0.72 17.05 -20.89
N GLY A 169 -0.84 16.09 -19.99
CA GLY A 169 0.17 15.08 -19.72
C GLY A 169 -0.20 14.22 -18.51
N GLY A 170 0.07 12.94 -18.59
CA GLY A 170 -0.11 12.01 -17.46
C GLY A 170 1.00 12.12 -16.41
N ARG A 171 2.19 12.50 -16.84
CA ARG A 171 3.38 12.92 -16.08
C ARG A 171 4.19 13.91 -16.90
N MET A 172 5.14 14.60 -16.26
CA MET A 172 6.02 15.53 -16.98
C MET A 172 6.75 14.80 -18.12
N GLY A 173 6.51 15.26 -19.35
CA GLY A 173 7.07 14.69 -20.58
C GLY A 173 6.37 13.42 -21.11
N GLU A 174 5.21 13.06 -20.58
CA GLU A 174 4.44 11.90 -21.02
C GLU A 174 3.01 12.30 -21.42
N LEU A 175 2.48 11.64 -22.45
CA LEU A 175 1.16 11.93 -23.00
C LEU A 175 0.04 11.62 -21.98
N SER A 176 -1.05 12.34 -22.06
CA SER A 176 -2.32 12.05 -21.39
C SER A 176 -3.21 11.14 -22.26
N SER A 177 -4.08 10.36 -21.62
CA SER A 177 -5.12 9.58 -22.27
C SER A 177 -6.43 10.39 -22.25
N GLU A 178 -6.84 10.90 -23.40
CA GLU A 178 -8.03 11.74 -23.53
C GLU A 178 -9.26 10.92 -23.93
N GLU A 179 -9.07 9.87 -24.73
CA GLU A 179 -10.16 9.10 -25.33
C GLU A 179 -10.71 8.02 -24.38
N LEU A 180 -9.87 7.36 -23.58
CA LEU A 180 -10.31 6.29 -22.67
C LEU A 180 -11.34 6.77 -21.62
N PRO A 181 -11.19 7.95 -20.98
CA PRO A 181 -12.24 8.49 -20.10
C PRO A 181 -13.58 8.68 -20.84
N LEU A 182 -13.56 9.14 -22.08
CA LEU A 182 -14.77 9.27 -22.90
C LEU A 182 -15.43 7.91 -23.19
N SER A 183 -14.62 6.87 -23.40
CA SER A 183 -15.12 5.50 -23.56
C SER A 183 -15.81 5.03 -22.27
N LEU A 184 -15.22 5.26 -21.10
CA LEU A 184 -15.81 4.91 -19.81
C LEU A 184 -17.13 5.67 -19.55
N GLU A 185 -17.16 6.97 -19.82
CA GLU A 185 -18.39 7.78 -19.68
C GLU A 185 -19.51 7.29 -20.60
N LYS A 186 -19.21 6.90 -21.86
CA LYS A 186 -20.19 6.29 -22.78
C LYS A 186 -20.75 4.97 -22.24
N LEU A 187 -19.97 4.21 -21.50
CA LEU A 187 -20.40 2.98 -20.81
C LEU A 187 -21.17 3.28 -19.51
N GLY A 188 -21.41 4.56 -19.20
CA GLY A 188 -22.17 5.00 -18.04
C GLY A 188 -21.35 5.01 -16.73
N ILE A 189 -20.04 4.80 -16.78
CA ILE A 189 -19.16 4.87 -15.60
C ILE A 189 -18.93 6.33 -15.24
N LYS A 190 -19.20 6.69 -13.99
CA LYS A 190 -19.05 8.06 -13.51
C LYS A 190 -17.60 8.34 -13.11
N LEU A 191 -17.09 9.47 -13.55
CA LEU A 191 -15.75 9.95 -13.23
C LEU A 191 -15.83 11.18 -12.34
N GLY A 192 -14.81 11.34 -11.50
CA GLY A 192 -14.54 12.53 -10.71
C GLY A 192 -13.13 13.03 -11.00
N ARG A 193 -12.71 14.13 -10.33
CA ARG A 193 -11.42 14.76 -10.58
C ARG A 193 -10.63 14.91 -9.29
N PHE A 194 -9.43 14.35 -9.24
CA PHE A 194 -8.47 14.51 -8.16
C PHE A 194 -7.22 15.23 -8.63
N LYS A 195 -6.44 15.71 -7.67
CA LYS A 195 -5.11 16.25 -7.91
C LYS A 195 -4.08 15.61 -7.01
N THR A 196 -2.86 15.51 -7.52
CA THR A 196 -1.67 15.20 -6.73
C THR A 196 -0.52 16.12 -7.14
N GLY A 197 0.68 15.90 -6.62
CA GLY A 197 1.83 16.69 -6.99
C GLY A 197 3.14 16.00 -6.62
N THR A 198 4.24 16.55 -7.11
CA THR A 198 5.58 16.05 -6.84
C THR A 198 6.54 17.21 -6.54
N PRO A 199 7.54 17.01 -5.66
CA PRO A 199 8.62 17.96 -5.41
C PRO A 199 9.58 18.13 -6.59
N PRO A 200 10.45 19.16 -6.55
CA PRO A 200 11.50 19.30 -7.54
C PRO A 200 12.59 18.25 -7.37
N ARG A 201 13.36 18.02 -8.44
CA ARG A 201 14.63 17.29 -8.39
C ARG A 201 15.74 18.29 -8.61
N ILE A 202 16.79 18.19 -7.80
CA ILE A 202 17.95 19.08 -7.82
C ILE A 202 19.23 18.30 -8.08
N ASP A 203 20.26 19.00 -8.57
CA ASP A 203 21.56 18.42 -8.85
C ASP A 203 22.37 18.25 -7.56
N ALA A 204 22.70 17.03 -7.19
CA ALA A 204 23.49 16.65 -6.02
C ALA A 204 24.83 17.42 -5.92
N ARG A 205 25.46 17.77 -7.04
CA ARG A 205 26.72 18.49 -7.11
C ARG A 205 26.63 19.94 -6.64
N THR A 206 25.41 20.47 -6.50
CA THR A 206 25.14 21.86 -6.15
C THR A 206 24.57 22.03 -4.73
N ILE A 207 24.60 20.95 -3.93
CA ILE A 207 24.16 20.89 -2.55
C ILE A 207 25.36 21.05 -1.62
N ASP A 208 25.27 21.93 -0.63
CA ASP A 208 26.24 21.99 0.47
C ASP A 208 25.85 21.02 1.58
N TYR A 209 26.33 19.78 1.47
CA TYR A 209 26.05 18.75 2.45
C TYR A 209 26.58 19.02 3.85
N SER A 210 27.54 19.95 4.02
CA SER A 210 28.07 20.31 5.35
C SER A 210 27.03 21.00 6.25
N LYS A 211 25.97 21.53 5.63
CA LYS A 211 24.83 22.19 6.31
C LYS A 211 23.62 21.27 6.47
N THR A 212 23.76 19.99 6.24
CA THR A 212 22.68 19.01 6.34
C THR A 212 22.96 18.01 7.46
N GLU A 213 21.91 17.42 8.00
CA GLU A 213 22.01 16.31 8.95
C GLU A 213 21.94 14.98 8.18
N GLU A 214 23.02 14.17 8.29
CA GLU A 214 23.06 12.88 7.64
C GLU A 214 22.16 11.85 8.37
N GLN A 215 21.36 11.11 7.61
CA GLN A 215 20.52 10.04 8.11
C GLN A 215 20.88 8.72 7.41
N PRO A 216 21.70 7.86 8.04
CA PRO A 216 22.10 6.57 7.48
C PRO A 216 20.94 5.57 7.47
N GLY A 217 21.07 4.51 6.67
CA GLY A 217 20.23 3.33 6.75
C GLY A 217 20.59 2.45 7.95
N ASP A 218 19.71 1.49 8.26
CA ASP A 218 19.97 0.50 9.30
C ASP A 218 20.94 -0.56 8.78
N THR A 219 21.77 -1.11 9.67
CA THR A 219 22.80 -2.11 9.32
C THR A 219 22.30 -3.55 9.40
N GLU A 220 21.13 -3.76 9.98
CA GLU A 220 20.48 -5.07 10.06
C GLU A 220 20.07 -5.59 8.69
N ILE A 221 19.91 -6.91 8.57
CA ILE A 221 19.33 -7.53 7.36
C ILE A 221 17.82 -7.31 7.39
N LEU A 222 17.36 -6.33 6.64
CA LEU A 222 15.97 -5.95 6.51
C LEU A 222 15.50 -6.20 5.08
N LYS A 223 14.30 -6.77 4.93
CA LYS A 223 13.71 -7.07 3.62
C LYS A 223 12.18 -7.05 3.68
N PHE A 224 11.55 -6.73 2.56
CA PHE A 224 10.10 -6.72 2.40
C PHE A 224 9.55 -8.11 2.02
N SER A 225 10.33 -8.90 1.31
CA SER A 225 9.90 -10.22 0.81
C SER A 225 10.65 -11.34 1.51
N ASN A 226 9.90 -12.34 1.98
CA ASN A 226 10.49 -13.57 2.50
C ASN A 226 11.13 -14.43 1.40
N ARG A 227 10.84 -14.14 0.12
CA ARG A 227 11.43 -14.79 -1.05
C ARG A 227 12.79 -14.21 -1.46
N THR A 228 13.22 -13.10 -0.84
CA THR A 228 14.55 -12.52 -1.01
C THR A 228 15.54 -13.19 -0.08
N SER A 229 16.70 -13.62 -0.58
CA SER A 229 17.76 -14.20 0.25
C SER A 229 18.49 -13.13 1.06
N ASP A 230 19.02 -13.51 2.24
CA ASP A 230 19.82 -12.60 3.06
C ASP A 230 21.12 -12.18 2.36
N GLU A 231 21.68 -13.04 1.51
CA GLU A 231 22.89 -12.77 0.73
C GLU A 231 22.68 -11.58 -0.23
N GLU A 232 21.52 -11.51 -0.91
CA GLU A 232 21.19 -10.40 -1.79
C GLU A 232 21.15 -9.05 -1.06
N ILE A 233 20.84 -9.05 0.23
CA ILE A 233 20.78 -7.84 1.07
C ILE A 233 22.15 -7.46 1.60
N ARG A 234 22.93 -8.42 2.13
CA ARG A 234 24.22 -8.19 2.80
C ARG A 234 25.25 -7.44 1.96
N THR A 235 25.26 -7.69 0.67
CA THR A 235 26.24 -7.10 -0.26
C THR A 235 25.88 -5.67 -0.70
N ARG A 236 24.73 -5.14 -0.26
CA ARG A 236 24.21 -3.86 -0.75
C ARG A 236 24.81 -2.67 0.00
N LYS A 237 25.47 -1.80 -0.75
CA LYS A 237 25.99 -0.52 -0.20
C LYS A 237 24.83 0.47 -0.07
N GLN A 238 24.62 0.98 1.14
CA GLN A 238 23.60 1.99 1.39
C GLN A 238 24.13 3.42 1.17
N ILE A 239 23.21 4.33 0.78
CA ILE A 239 23.45 5.77 0.64
C ILE A 239 22.59 6.48 1.68
N PRO A 240 23.14 7.38 2.51
CA PRO A 240 22.35 8.12 3.47
C PRO A 240 21.41 9.13 2.79
N CYS A 241 20.27 9.41 3.43
CA CYS A 241 19.49 10.60 3.18
C CYS A 241 20.05 11.78 3.98
N HIS A 242 19.65 13.00 3.63
CA HIS A 242 20.03 14.21 4.36
C HIS A 242 18.80 15.01 4.77
N ILE A 243 18.81 15.54 5.98
CA ILE A 243 17.71 16.31 6.53
C ILE A 243 18.03 17.79 6.45
N LEU A 244 17.05 18.57 6.02
CA LEU A 244 17.04 20.03 5.96
C LEU A 244 15.73 20.57 6.52
N PHE A 245 15.64 21.89 6.60
CA PHE A 245 14.43 22.58 7.04
C PHE A 245 14.15 23.81 6.18
N THR A 246 12.86 24.10 5.98
CA THR A 246 12.46 25.44 5.52
C THR A 246 12.72 26.47 6.61
N ASN A 247 12.71 27.72 6.25
CA ASN A 247 12.91 28.85 7.15
C ASN A 247 11.90 29.98 6.85
N LYS A 248 11.94 31.05 7.65
CA LYS A 248 11.04 32.22 7.52
C LYS A 248 11.10 32.87 6.13
N ASN A 249 12.29 32.96 5.52
CA ASN A 249 12.46 33.55 4.19
C ASN A 249 11.73 32.72 3.12
N VAL A 250 11.85 31.40 3.16
CA VAL A 250 11.09 30.47 2.27
C VAL A 250 9.59 30.69 2.44
N HIS A 251 9.12 30.78 3.69
CA HIS A 251 7.70 30.98 3.99
C HIS A 251 7.18 32.32 3.45
N GLU A 252 7.99 33.39 3.54
CA GLU A 252 7.62 34.71 3.04
C GLU A 252 7.58 34.76 1.51
N ILE A 253 8.55 34.13 0.84
CA ILE A 253 8.53 33.96 -0.63
C ILE A 253 7.23 33.24 -1.07
N ILE A 254 6.84 32.19 -0.38
CA ILE A 254 5.61 31.47 -0.71
C ILE A 254 4.36 32.30 -0.45
N ARG A 255 4.29 33.00 0.71
CA ARG A 255 3.14 33.86 1.06
C ARG A 255 2.94 34.99 0.06
N SER A 256 4.02 35.67 -0.35
CA SER A 256 3.96 36.76 -1.32
C SER A 256 3.55 36.36 -2.72
N ASN A 257 3.76 35.06 -3.07
CA ASN A 257 3.40 34.49 -4.37
C ASN A 257 2.11 33.62 -4.35
N ARG A 258 1.30 33.73 -3.29
CA ARG A 258 0.04 32.96 -3.16
C ARG A 258 -0.89 33.09 -4.37
N HIS A 259 -1.01 34.32 -4.90
CA HIS A 259 -1.87 34.64 -6.05
C HIS A 259 -1.44 33.97 -7.35
N ARG A 260 -0.16 33.53 -7.44
CA ARG A 260 0.41 32.83 -8.58
C ARG A 260 0.31 31.30 -8.46
N SER A 261 -0.15 30.79 -7.32
CA SER A 261 -0.32 29.35 -7.11
C SER A 261 -1.65 28.89 -7.72
N PRO A 262 -1.66 27.92 -8.66
CA PRO A 262 -2.89 27.38 -9.24
C PRO A 262 -3.77 26.69 -8.20
N LEU A 263 -3.21 26.31 -7.05
CA LEU A 263 -3.96 25.77 -5.91
C LEU A 263 -4.86 26.82 -5.25
N PHE A 264 -4.41 28.10 -5.18
CA PHE A 264 -5.11 29.16 -4.47
C PHE A 264 -5.82 30.18 -5.37
N ASN A 265 -5.47 30.24 -6.65
CA ASN A 265 -6.12 31.16 -7.61
C ASN A 265 -7.35 30.56 -8.29
N GLY A 266 -7.72 29.31 -7.95
CA GLY A 266 -8.90 28.64 -8.50
C GLY A 266 -8.69 27.90 -9.83
N THR A 267 -7.46 27.82 -10.35
CA THR A 267 -7.17 27.10 -11.60
C THR A 267 -7.29 25.58 -11.41
N ILE A 268 -6.84 25.05 -10.27
CA ILE A 268 -6.98 23.66 -9.91
C ILE A 268 -8.36 23.44 -9.29
N HIS A 269 -9.15 22.55 -9.87
CA HIS A 269 -10.46 22.13 -9.38
C HIS A 269 -10.45 20.79 -8.63
N GLY A 270 -9.47 19.94 -8.92
CA GLY A 270 -9.33 18.62 -8.31
C GLY A 270 -8.95 18.69 -6.82
N ILE A 271 -9.61 17.85 -6.00
CA ILE A 271 -9.31 17.75 -4.57
C ILE A 271 -7.97 17.03 -4.38
N GLY A 272 -7.09 17.63 -3.59
CA GLY A 272 -5.77 17.07 -3.28
C GLY A 272 -5.74 16.18 -2.05
N PRO A 273 -4.70 15.34 -1.88
CA PRO A 273 -4.57 14.47 -0.73
C PRO A 273 -4.30 15.28 0.56
N ARG A 274 -5.09 15.03 1.60
CA ARG A 274 -4.99 15.69 2.90
C ARG A 274 -3.64 15.46 3.59
N TYR A 275 -3.05 14.29 3.38
CA TYR A 275 -1.85 13.83 4.12
C TYR A 275 -0.54 13.97 3.34
N CYS A 276 -0.59 14.51 2.13
CA CYS A 276 0.59 14.91 1.36
C CYS A 276 0.35 16.32 0.78
N PRO A 277 0.16 17.32 1.67
CA PRO A 277 -0.07 18.68 1.23
C PRO A 277 1.20 19.24 0.58
N SER A 278 1.02 20.15 -0.38
CA SER A 278 2.14 20.90 -0.94
C SER A 278 2.78 21.80 0.14
N ILE A 279 3.99 22.27 -0.11
CA ILE A 279 4.67 23.13 0.86
C ILE A 279 3.90 24.45 1.09
N GLU A 280 3.31 25.01 0.03
CA GLU A 280 2.44 26.19 0.15
C GLU A 280 1.21 25.91 1.02
N ASP A 281 0.57 24.76 0.88
CA ASP A 281 -0.58 24.37 1.70
C ASP A 281 -0.20 24.19 3.18
N LYS A 282 0.98 23.61 3.47
CA LYS A 282 1.50 23.48 4.84
C LYS A 282 1.72 24.84 5.50
N ILE A 283 2.30 25.81 4.78
CA ILE A 283 2.61 27.14 5.29
C ILE A 283 1.34 27.95 5.59
N PHE A 284 0.28 27.77 4.79
CA PHE A 284 -1.00 28.44 5.05
C PHE A 284 -1.83 27.75 6.13
N ARG A 285 -1.79 26.44 6.23
CA ARG A 285 -2.51 25.70 7.28
C ARG A 285 -1.85 25.79 8.65
N TYR A 286 -0.52 25.93 8.68
CA TYR A 286 0.26 25.97 9.93
C TYR A 286 1.14 27.23 9.98
N PRO A 287 0.54 28.43 10.03
CA PRO A 287 1.27 29.70 9.92
C PRO A 287 2.26 29.93 11.05
N ASP A 288 2.01 29.34 12.23
CA ASP A 288 2.84 29.48 13.42
C ASP A 288 4.08 28.58 13.42
N LYS A 289 4.17 27.64 12.50
CA LYS A 289 5.35 26.80 12.36
C LYS A 289 6.48 27.57 11.68
N GLU A 290 7.60 27.72 12.38
CA GLU A 290 8.77 28.42 11.87
C GLU A 290 9.54 27.64 10.80
N ARG A 291 9.44 26.28 10.79
CA ARG A 291 10.15 25.42 9.86
C ARG A 291 9.40 24.11 9.59
N HIS A 292 9.60 23.54 8.41
CA HIS A 292 9.12 22.22 8.02
C HIS A 292 10.30 21.33 7.63
N HIS A 293 10.26 20.06 8.02
CA HIS A 293 11.25 19.06 7.64
C HIS A 293 11.25 18.82 6.13
N LEU A 294 12.45 18.70 5.58
CA LEU A 294 12.73 18.29 4.21
C LEU A 294 13.74 17.14 4.25
N PHE A 295 13.62 16.21 3.29
CA PHE A 295 14.60 15.16 3.11
C PHE A 295 15.16 15.23 1.70
N LEU A 296 16.48 15.13 1.58
CA LEU A 296 17.17 14.98 0.32
C LEU A 296 17.40 13.49 0.08
N GLU A 297 16.66 12.95 -0.87
CA GLU A 297 16.66 11.53 -1.20
C GLU A 297 17.25 11.33 -2.61
N LYS A 298 18.43 10.72 -2.71
CA LYS A 298 19.07 10.45 -4.00
C LYS A 298 18.23 9.47 -4.82
N GLU A 299 17.99 9.72 -6.12
CA GLU A 299 17.10 8.87 -6.94
C GLU A 299 17.81 7.62 -7.52
N GLY A 300 19.07 7.37 -7.19
CA GLY A 300 19.83 6.18 -7.59
C GLY A 300 21.34 6.30 -7.39
N TYR A 301 22.07 5.20 -7.60
CA TYR A 301 23.54 5.19 -7.49
C TYR A 301 24.20 6.04 -8.57
N ASP A 302 23.73 5.91 -9.81
CA ASP A 302 24.39 6.42 -11.02
C ASP A 302 23.73 7.71 -11.55
N THR A 303 23.03 8.46 -10.68
CA THR A 303 22.41 9.75 -11.03
C THR A 303 22.76 10.82 -10.01
N ASN A 304 22.79 12.09 -10.47
CA ASN A 304 22.89 13.26 -9.60
C ASN A 304 21.52 13.83 -9.23
N GLU A 305 20.41 13.22 -9.65
CA GLU A 305 19.08 13.64 -9.27
C GLU A 305 18.84 13.37 -7.77
N VAL A 306 18.44 14.42 -7.04
CA VAL A 306 18.03 14.37 -5.64
C VAL A 306 16.61 14.85 -5.52
N TYR A 307 15.74 14.02 -4.98
CA TYR A 307 14.36 14.33 -4.67
C TYR A 307 14.27 15.14 -3.37
N VAL A 308 13.58 16.29 -3.40
CA VAL A 308 13.43 17.16 -2.23
C VAL A 308 12.10 16.82 -1.54
N SER A 309 12.12 15.75 -0.73
CA SER A 309 10.93 15.25 -0.03
C SER A 309 10.35 16.31 0.92
N GLY A 310 9.03 16.49 0.87
CA GLY A 310 8.35 17.50 1.67
C GLY A 310 8.19 18.87 1.02
N PHE A 311 8.79 19.08 -0.17
CA PHE A 311 8.80 20.35 -0.91
C PHE A 311 7.96 20.33 -2.19
N SER A 312 6.90 19.51 -2.22
CA SER A 312 5.94 19.49 -3.34
C SER A 312 5.31 20.86 -3.50
N SER A 313 5.23 21.35 -4.74
CA SER A 313 4.70 22.68 -5.05
C SER A 313 4.10 22.73 -6.44
N SER A 314 3.17 23.65 -6.64
CA SER A 314 2.65 24.03 -7.96
C SER A 314 3.00 25.48 -8.34
N LEU A 315 3.82 26.16 -7.54
CA LEU A 315 4.26 27.53 -7.81
C LEU A 315 5.08 27.64 -9.11
N PRO A 316 5.12 28.82 -9.74
CA PRO A 316 5.90 29.05 -10.96
C PRO A 316 7.39 28.75 -10.79
N SER A 317 8.06 28.43 -11.89
CA SER A 317 9.48 28.03 -11.91
C SER A 317 10.42 29.07 -11.28
N ASP A 318 10.19 30.36 -11.53
CA ASP A 318 10.97 31.47 -10.92
C ASP A 318 10.82 31.52 -9.40
N VAL A 319 9.62 31.23 -8.88
CA VAL A 319 9.35 31.14 -7.45
C VAL A 319 9.99 29.90 -6.86
N GLN A 320 9.93 28.75 -7.57
CA GLN A 320 10.57 27.51 -7.12
C GLN A 320 12.08 27.70 -6.92
N TYR A 321 12.76 28.39 -7.82
CA TYR A 321 14.18 28.74 -7.64
C TYR A 321 14.41 29.60 -6.41
N LYS A 322 13.63 30.68 -6.26
CA LYS A 322 13.78 31.60 -5.11
C LYS A 322 13.57 30.93 -3.77
N MET A 323 12.50 30.12 -3.65
CA MET A 323 12.22 29.43 -2.40
C MET A 323 13.21 28.31 -2.09
N LEU A 324 13.75 27.62 -3.12
CA LEU A 324 14.76 26.59 -2.96
C LEU A 324 16.09 27.19 -2.50
N ASN A 325 16.58 28.23 -3.19
CA ASN A 325 17.84 28.89 -2.89
C ASN A 325 17.81 29.74 -1.59
N ALA A 326 16.66 29.94 -0.99
CA ALA A 326 16.52 30.49 0.34
C ALA A 326 16.69 29.47 1.49
N ILE A 327 16.87 28.20 1.19
CA ILE A 327 17.12 27.13 2.17
C ILE A 327 18.62 27.03 2.42
N GLU A 328 19.02 26.97 3.69
CA GLU A 328 20.42 26.76 4.08
C GLU A 328 20.93 25.41 3.55
N GLY A 329 22.08 25.44 2.85
CA GLY A 329 22.65 24.29 2.14
C GLY A 329 22.17 24.11 0.70
N LEU A 330 21.17 24.90 0.25
CA LEU A 330 20.64 24.87 -1.11
C LEU A 330 20.78 26.21 -1.85
N GLU A 331 21.59 27.14 -1.34
CA GLU A 331 21.75 28.51 -1.88
C GLU A 331 22.16 28.53 -3.35
N HIS A 332 22.85 27.49 -3.79
CA HIS A 332 23.34 27.32 -5.16
C HIS A 332 22.70 26.15 -5.90
N ALA A 333 21.66 25.56 -5.33
CA ALA A 333 21.01 24.37 -5.87
C ALA A 333 20.40 24.65 -7.25
N LYS A 334 20.67 23.73 -8.18
CA LYS A 334 20.12 23.78 -9.55
C LYS A 334 18.98 22.79 -9.67
N ILE A 335 17.85 23.24 -10.18
CA ILE A 335 16.68 22.40 -10.44
C ILE A 335 16.93 21.62 -11.75
N MET A 336 16.88 20.30 -11.68
CA MET A 336 16.90 19.40 -12.83
C MET A 336 15.48 19.11 -13.35
N ARG A 337 14.50 19.05 -12.42
CA ARG A 337 13.06 18.90 -12.74
C ARG A 337 12.26 19.80 -11.79
N TYR A 338 11.36 20.59 -12.33
CA TYR A 338 10.45 21.39 -11.53
C TYR A 338 9.44 20.54 -10.78
N ALA A 339 9.02 21.02 -9.63
CA ALA A 339 7.80 20.56 -8.97
C ALA A 339 6.58 20.91 -9.81
N TYR A 340 5.54 20.08 -9.74
CA TYR A 340 4.28 20.35 -10.42
C TYR A 340 3.11 19.71 -9.68
N ALA A 341 1.92 20.24 -9.91
CA ALA A 341 0.68 19.54 -9.60
C ALA A 341 0.12 18.89 -10.87
N ILE A 342 -0.62 17.80 -10.69
CA ILE A 342 -1.34 17.14 -11.77
C ILE A 342 -2.77 16.86 -11.35
N GLU A 343 -3.72 17.25 -12.17
CA GLU A 343 -5.12 16.82 -12.09
C GLU A 343 -5.35 15.64 -13.01
N TYR A 344 -6.23 14.72 -12.63
CA TYR A 344 -6.54 13.52 -13.39
C TYR A 344 -7.95 13.03 -13.04
N ASP A 345 -8.55 12.26 -13.96
CA ASP A 345 -9.84 11.62 -13.70
C ASP A 345 -9.65 10.33 -12.88
N TYR A 346 -10.59 10.09 -11.99
CA TYR A 346 -10.74 8.85 -11.25
C TYR A 346 -12.17 8.33 -11.35
N VAL A 347 -12.37 7.04 -11.18
CA VAL A 347 -13.68 6.40 -11.16
C VAL A 347 -14.29 6.58 -9.77
N LEU A 348 -15.55 7.04 -9.71
CA LEU A 348 -16.23 7.13 -8.43
C LEU A 348 -16.35 5.74 -7.81
N THR A 349 -15.98 5.62 -6.54
CA THR A 349 -15.86 4.30 -5.89
C THR A 349 -17.18 3.54 -5.75
N GLU A 350 -18.30 4.23 -5.89
CA GLU A 350 -19.64 3.63 -6.00
C GLU A 350 -19.81 2.74 -7.25
N GLU A 351 -18.96 2.92 -8.26
CA GLU A 351 -19.00 2.16 -9.53
C GLU A 351 -18.34 0.78 -9.42
N ILE A 352 -17.61 0.49 -8.34
CA ILE A 352 -16.87 -0.75 -8.14
C ILE A 352 -17.41 -1.59 -7.00
N GLY A 353 -17.31 -2.91 -7.14
CA GLY A 353 -17.62 -3.89 -6.10
C GLY A 353 -16.41 -4.25 -5.24
N TYR A 354 -16.60 -5.07 -4.23
CA TYR A 354 -15.53 -5.56 -3.33
C TYR A 354 -14.50 -6.46 -4.06
N SER A 355 -14.86 -7.04 -5.20
CA SER A 355 -13.93 -7.76 -6.09
C SER A 355 -13.10 -6.83 -6.98
N LEU A 356 -13.33 -5.51 -6.92
CA LEU A 356 -12.83 -4.48 -7.81
C LEU A 356 -13.38 -4.57 -9.26
N GLU A 357 -14.39 -5.38 -9.49
CA GLU A 357 -15.15 -5.42 -10.74
C GLU A 357 -16.15 -4.25 -10.79
N SER A 358 -16.36 -3.69 -11.98
CA SER A 358 -17.39 -2.69 -12.23
C SER A 358 -18.78 -3.26 -11.94
N LYS A 359 -19.62 -2.48 -11.28
CA LYS A 359 -21.04 -2.85 -11.07
C LYS A 359 -21.91 -2.71 -12.32
N LYS A 360 -21.42 -2.01 -13.34
CA LYS A 360 -22.16 -1.73 -14.58
C LYS A 360 -21.71 -2.57 -15.76
N ILE A 361 -20.41 -2.79 -15.86
CA ILE A 361 -19.81 -3.51 -16.99
C ILE A 361 -19.16 -4.78 -16.45
N GLU A 362 -19.76 -5.90 -16.78
CA GLU A 362 -19.25 -7.23 -16.41
C GLU A 362 -17.89 -7.45 -17.07
N ASN A 363 -16.97 -8.19 -16.39
CA ASN A 363 -15.61 -8.49 -16.83
C ASN A 363 -14.66 -7.27 -16.89
N LEU A 364 -15.07 -6.10 -16.41
CA LEU A 364 -14.25 -4.91 -16.32
C LEU A 364 -13.85 -4.66 -14.86
N PHE A 365 -12.55 -4.73 -14.58
CA PHE A 365 -11.96 -4.48 -13.28
C PHE A 365 -11.19 -3.16 -13.27
N MET A 366 -11.05 -2.55 -12.10
CA MET A 366 -10.36 -1.26 -11.93
C MET A 366 -9.46 -1.31 -10.71
N ALA A 367 -8.22 -0.79 -10.83
CA ALA A 367 -7.25 -0.86 -9.76
C ALA A 367 -6.36 0.37 -9.67
N GLY A 368 -5.95 0.68 -8.45
CA GLY A 368 -4.96 1.71 -8.17
C GLY A 368 -5.54 3.11 -8.04
N GLN A 369 -4.79 4.09 -8.53
CA GLN A 369 -5.09 5.50 -8.30
C GLN A 369 -6.43 5.94 -8.93
N ILE A 370 -6.85 5.28 -10.00
CA ILE A 370 -8.15 5.55 -10.63
C ILE A 370 -9.35 5.19 -9.74
N ASN A 371 -9.16 4.38 -8.70
CA ASN A 371 -10.17 4.10 -7.68
C ASN A 371 -10.11 5.09 -6.50
N GLY A 372 -9.52 6.27 -6.71
CA GLY A 372 -9.48 7.32 -5.72
C GLY A 372 -8.43 7.14 -4.61
N THR A 373 -7.44 6.27 -4.78
CA THR A 373 -6.34 6.09 -3.83
C THR A 373 -5.09 6.87 -4.22
N SER A 374 -4.16 7.08 -3.28
CA SER A 374 -2.85 7.68 -3.54
C SER A 374 -1.75 6.91 -2.80
N GLY A 375 -0.79 6.37 -3.55
CA GLY A 375 0.38 5.64 -3.07
C GLY A 375 0.63 4.39 -3.89
N TYR A 376 1.91 4.00 -3.97
CA TYR A 376 2.35 2.86 -4.76
C TYR A 376 1.82 1.54 -4.20
N GLU A 377 1.87 1.40 -2.88
CA GLU A 377 1.45 0.20 -2.16
C GLU A 377 -0.07 0.02 -2.20
N GLU A 378 -0.86 1.11 -2.10
CA GLU A 378 -2.30 1.05 -2.28
C GLU A 378 -2.68 0.66 -3.71
N ALA A 379 -1.91 1.16 -4.70
CA ALA A 379 -2.12 0.81 -6.09
C ALA A 379 -1.78 -0.67 -6.35
N ALA A 380 -0.64 -1.13 -5.85
CA ALA A 380 -0.21 -2.53 -5.97
C ALA A 380 -1.18 -3.50 -5.27
N ALA A 381 -1.68 -3.14 -4.07
CA ALA A 381 -2.65 -3.93 -3.32
C ALA A 381 -3.97 -4.12 -4.08
N GLN A 382 -4.48 -3.08 -4.71
CA GLN A 382 -5.64 -3.18 -5.58
C GLN A 382 -5.32 -3.96 -6.85
N GLY A 383 -4.13 -3.74 -7.41
CA GLY A 383 -3.66 -4.42 -8.62
C GLY A 383 -3.66 -5.94 -8.47
N ILE A 384 -3.02 -6.45 -7.41
CA ILE A 384 -2.97 -7.90 -7.17
C ILE A 384 -4.37 -8.48 -6.98
N MET A 385 -5.26 -7.81 -6.21
CA MET A 385 -6.62 -8.27 -5.99
C MET A 385 -7.47 -8.25 -7.26
N ALA A 386 -7.36 -7.19 -8.07
CA ALA A 386 -8.05 -7.10 -9.36
C ALA A 386 -7.56 -8.20 -10.33
N GLY A 387 -6.24 -8.44 -10.39
CA GLY A 387 -5.65 -9.49 -11.21
C GLY A 387 -6.10 -10.90 -10.77
N ILE A 388 -6.07 -11.19 -9.48
CA ILE A 388 -6.59 -12.45 -8.92
C ILE A 388 -8.06 -12.63 -9.29
N ASN A 389 -8.89 -11.61 -9.10
CA ASN A 389 -10.32 -11.72 -9.32
C ASN A 389 -10.68 -11.77 -10.82
N ALA A 390 -9.95 -11.06 -11.68
CA ALA A 390 -10.05 -11.21 -13.12
C ALA A 390 -9.73 -12.64 -13.57
N ALA A 391 -8.65 -13.23 -13.05
CA ALA A 391 -8.27 -14.61 -13.31
C ALA A 391 -9.33 -15.61 -12.84
N ARG A 392 -9.83 -15.44 -11.62
CA ARG A 392 -10.87 -16.32 -11.06
C ARG A 392 -12.19 -16.25 -11.85
N LYS A 393 -12.55 -15.04 -12.33
CA LYS A 393 -13.71 -14.86 -13.22
C LYS A 393 -13.54 -15.67 -14.51
N VAL A 394 -12.36 -15.62 -15.13
CA VAL A 394 -12.03 -16.45 -16.32
C VAL A 394 -12.14 -17.94 -16.01
N GLN A 395 -11.71 -18.35 -14.81
CA GLN A 395 -11.78 -19.74 -14.36
C GLN A 395 -13.17 -20.20 -13.90
N GLY A 396 -14.17 -19.31 -13.89
CA GLY A 396 -15.52 -19.61 -13.38
C GLY A 396 -15.55 -19.85 -11.87
N LYS A 397 -14.63 -19.27 -11.11
CA LYS A 397 -14.51 -19.40 -9.65
C LYS A 397 -15.00 -18.13 -8.96
N GLU A 398 -15.48 -18.28 -7.72
CA GLU A 398 -15.87 -17.15 -6.87
C GLU A 398 -14.70 -16.19 -6.63
N PRO A 399 -14.94 -14.87 -6.53
CA PRO A 399 -13.91 -13.89 -6.26
C PRO A 399 -13.31 -14.09 -4.86
N VAL A 400 -12.04 -13.71 -4.72
CA VAL A 400 -11.39 -13.56 -3.42
C VAL A 400 -11.67 -12.14 -2.91
N VAL A 401 -12.30 -12.05 -1.75
CA VAL A 401 -12.52 -10.80 -1.02
C VAL A 401 -11.90 -10.95 0.36
N LEU A 402 -10.86 -10.17 0.64
CA LEU A 402 -10.19 -10.18 1.93
C LEU A 402 -11.00 -9.35 2.95
N ASP A 403 -11.12 -9.87 4.17
CA ASP A 403 -11.77 -9.18 5.26
C ASP A 403 -10.86 -8.12 5.90
N ARG A 404 -11.46 -7.12 6.56
CA ARG A 404 -10.76 -6.12 7.38
C ARG A 404 -10.02 -6.75 8.56
N ALA A 405 -10.47 -7.89 9.05
CA ALA A 405 -9.83 -8.63 10.12
C ALA A 405 -8.62 -9.46 9.63
N ASP A 406 -8.55 -9.74 8.33
CA ASP A 406 -7.50 -10.56 7.74
C ASP A 406 -6.32 -9.71 7.24
N SER A 407 -6.60 -8.47 6.75
CA SER A 407 -5.57 -7.68 6.07
C SER A 407 -5.84 -6.17 6.02
N TYR A 408 -4.77 -5.40 5.83
CA TYR A 408 -4.84 -4.00 5.41
C TYR A 408 -5.35 -3.85 3.99
N ILE A 409 -5.11 -4.84 3.11
CA ILE A 409 -5.69 -4.88 1.76
C ILE A 409 -7.21 -4.95 1.86
N GLY A 410 -7.76 -5.82 2.72
CA GLY A 410 -9.19 -5.90 2.98
C GLY A 410 -9.74 -4.60 3.58
N THR A 411 -9.03 -4.00 4.54
CA THR A 411 -9.40 -2.70 5.10
C THR A 411 -9.44 -1.60 4.04
N LEU A 412 -8.46 -1.55 3.14
CA LEU A 412 -8.36 -0.58 2.05
C LEU A 412 -9.56 -0.71 1.09
N ILE A 413 -9.84 -1.91 0.61
CA ILE A 413 -10.91 -2.15 -0.35
C ILE A 413 -12.28 -1.88 0.30
N ASP A 414 -12.49 -2.36 1.52
CA ASP A 414 -13.72 -2.09 2.24
C ASP A 414 -13.96 -0.59 2.46
N ASP A 415 -12.92 0.18 2.85
CA ASP A 415 -13.05 1.63 3.04
C ASP A 415 -13.44 2.36 1.75
N ILE A 416 -12.80 2.05 0.60
CA ILE A 416 -13.10 2.75 -0.66
C ILE A 416 -14.48 2.38 -1.21
N VAL A 417 -14.93 1.13 -1.04
CA VAL A 417 -16.23 0.65 -1.56
C VAL A 417 -17.38 1.06 -0.65
N SER A 418 -17.24 0.92 0.68
CA SER A 418 -18.33 1.17 1.63
C SER A 418 -18.50 2.63 2.01
N LYS A 419 -17.40 3.39 2.14
CA LYS A 419 -17.41 4.79 2.60
C LYS A 419 -17.30 5.79 1.46
N GLY A 420 -16.81 5.35 0.29
CA GLY A 420 -16.47 6.25 -0.80
C GLY A 420 -15.22 7.09 -0.53
N THR A 421 -14.84 7.90 -1.50
CA THR A 421 -13.66 8.77 -1.39
C THR A 421 -14.01 10.20 -1.82
N ASN A 422 -14.04 11.12 -0.87
CA ASN A 422 -14.21 12.56 -1.13
C ASN A 422 -12.86 13.29 -1.32
N GLU A 423 -11.77 12.62 -1.00
CA GLU A 423 -10.38 13.07 -1.15
C GLU A 423 -9.50 11.85 -1.49
N PRO A 424 -8.33 12.00 -2.13
CA PRO A 424 -7.47 10.86 -2.42
C PRO A 424 -7.16 10.04 -1.17
N TYR A 425 -7.68 8.79 -1.15
CA TYR A 425 -7.55 7.89 -0.02
C TYR A 425 -6.10 7.48 0.20
N ARG A 426 -5.69 7.41 1.46
CA ARG A 426 -4.39 6.92 1.88
C ARG A 426 -4.52 5.99 3.05
N MET A 427 -3.80 4.86 3.01
CA MET A 427 -3.79 3.90 4.11
C MET A 427 -2.94 4.40 5.28
N PHE A 428 -3.49 4.27 6.49
CA PHE A 428 -2.82 4.51 7.76
C PHE A 428 -3.10 3.37 8.72
N THR A 429 -2.18 3.11 9.63
CA THR A 429 -2.37 2.08 10.67
C THR A 429 -3.62 2.35 11.54
N ALA A 430 -3.99 3.61 11.71
CA ALA A 430 -5.20 3.98 12.47
C ALA A 430 -6.52 3.64 11.77
N ARG A 431 -6.52 3.26 10.49
CA ARG A 431 -7.74 2.85 9.77
C ARG A 431 -8.17 1.41 10.08
N SER A 432 -7.22 0.60 10.57
CA SER A 432 -7.54 -0.76 11.02
C SER A 432 -7.88 -0.77 12.51
N GLU A 433 -8.96 -1.46 12.85
CA GLU A 433 -9.39 -1.77 14.21
C GLU A 433 -8.48 -2.85 14.85
N TYR A 434 -7.81 -3.67 14.02
CA TYR A 434 -7.07 -4.87 14.43
C TYR A 434 -5.56 -4.77 14.20
N ARG A 435 -4.97 -3.56 14.26
CA ARG A 435 -3.56 -3.33 13.87
C ARG A 435 -2.52 -4.15 14.64
N LEU A 436 -2.83 -4.66 15.84
CA LEU A 436 -1.94 -5.58 16.55
C LEU A 436 -1.96 -7.00 15.97
N ILE A 437 -3.07 -7.39 15.35
CA ILE A 437 -3.18 -8.65 14.60
C ILE A 437 -2.58 -8.50 13.21
N LEU A 438 -2.83 -7.34 12.55
CA LEU A 438 -2.43 -7.06 11.16
C LEU A 438 -1.04 -6.40 11.07
N ARG A 439 -0.04 -6.98 11.74
CA ARG A 439 1.33 -6.44 11.69
C ARG A 439 2.00 -6.75 10.35
N GLU A 440 3.02 -5.96 9.99
CA GLU A 440 3.81 -6.24 8.78
C GLU A 440 4.61 -7.54 8.90
N ASP A 441 5.10 -7.85 10.12
CA ASP A 441 5.97 -8.98 10.40
C ASP A 441 5.26 -10.35 10.33
N ASN A 442 3.93 -10.38 10.37
CA ASN A 442 3.14 -11.61 10.30
C ASN A 442 2.23 -11.71 9.07
N ALA A 443 2.43 -10.89 8.06
CA ALA A 443 1.61 -10.90 6.86
C ALA A 443 1.61 -12.27 6.16
N ASP A 444 2.76 -12.94 6.13
CA ASP A 444 2.94 -14.28 5.59
C ASP A 444 2.09 -15.32 6.34
N LEU A 445 2.10 -15.31 7.67
CA LEU A 445 1.31 -16.23 8.51
C LEU A 445 -0.21 -16.08 8.28
N ARG A 446 -0.67 -14.87 7.87
CA ARG A 446 -2.09 -14.58 7.64
C ARG A 446 -2.56 -14.90 6.22
N LEU A 447 -1.75 -14.63 5.20
CA LEU A 447 -2.20 -14.57 3.81
C LEU A 447 -1.54 -15.57 2.87
N SER A 448 -0.41 -16.18 3.21
CA SER A 448 0.29 -17.10 2.29
C SER A 448 -0.52 -18.36 1.96
N LYS A 449 -1.38 -18.81 2.87
CA LYS A 449 -2.32 -19.90 2.58
C LYS A 449 -3.24 -19.54 1.42
N ILE A 450 -3.80 -18.32 1.42
CA ILE A 450 -4.67 -17.85 0.33
C ILE A 450 -3.87 -17.76 -0.97
N GLY A 451 -2.66 -17.18 -0.93
CA GLY A 451 -1.77 -17.10 -2.09
C GLY A 451 -1.46 -18.47 -2.73
N TYR A 452 -1.22 -19.48 -1.88
CA TYR A 452 -0.99 -20.86 -2.32
C TYR A 452 -2.25 -21.51 -2.91
N GLU A 453 -3.38 -21.42 -2.21
CA GLU A 453 -4.65 -22.05 -2.63
C GLU A 453 -5.18 -21.51 -3.97
N ILE A 454 -4.92 -20.24 -4.28
CA ILE A 454 -5.28 -19.65 -5.58
C ILE A 454 -4.26 -19.95 -6.68
N GLY A 455 -3.10 -20.53 -6.33
CA GLY A 455 -2.05 -20.91 -7.29
C GLY A 455 -1.11 -19.75 -7.65
N LEU A 456 -1.04 -18.69 -6.86
CA LEU A 456 -0.16 -17.54 -7.09
C LEU A 456 1.16 -17.66 -6.32
N LEU A 457 1.14 -18.16 -5.09
CA LEU A 457 2.34 -18.41 -4.29
C LEU A 457 2.83 -19.85 -4.52
N PRO A 458 4.12 -20.09 -4.89
CA PRO A 458 4.67 -21.42 -5.04
C PRO A 458 4.62 -22.23 -3.75
N LYS A 459 4.49 -23.57 -3.89
CA LYS A 459 4.43 -24.50 -2.76
C LYS A 459 5.65 -24.40 -1.84
N GLU A 460 6.85 -24.27 -2.41
CA GLU A 460 8.09 -24.17 -1.65
C GLU A 460 8.10 -22.94 -0.70
N GLU A 461 7.55 -21.83 -1.15
CA GLU A 461 7.44 -20.62 -0.34
C GLU A 461 6.39 -20.77 0.77
N TYR A 462 5.27 -21.42 0.46
CA TYR A 462 4.25 -21.74 1.46
C TYR A 462 4.76 -22.74 2.52
N ASP A 463 5.54 -23.75 2.12
CA ASP A 463 6.15 -24.72 3.05
C ASP A 463 7.09 -24.04 4.05
N LYS A 464 7.81 -22.97 3.64
CA LYS A 464 8.63 -22.15 4.56
C LYS A 464 7.77 -21.44 5.62
N VAL A 465 6.60 -20.96 5.22
CA VAL A 465 5.66 -20.29 6.16
C VAL A 465 5.09 -21.32 7.15
N LEU A 466 4.71 -22.50 6.69
CA LEU A 466 4.26 -23.58 7.57
C LEU A 466 5.35 -24.00 8.57
N TYR A 467 6.60 -24.09 8.12
CA TYR A 467 7.73 -24.35 9.00
C TYR A 467 7.89 -23.24 10.07
N LYS A 468 7.83 -21.96 9.66
CA LYS A 468 7.88 -20.81 10.58
C LYS A 468 6.78 -20.90 11.63
N GLU A 469 5.53 -21.12 11.22
CA GLU A 469 4.38 -21.24 12.12
C GLU A 469 4.58 -22.36 13.14
N LYS A 470 5.00 -23.54 12.68
CA LYS A 470 5.27 -24.71 13.52
C LYS A 470 6.35 -24.41 14.55
N VAL A 471 7.49 -23.85 14.11
CA VAL A 471 8.64 -23.58 14.98
C VAL A 471 8.31 -22.51 16.02
N VAL A 472 7.63 -21.43 15.65
CA VAL A 472 7.18 -20.38 16.60
C VAL A 472 6.32 -21.01 17.70
N LYS A 473 5.38 -21.89 17.34
CA LYS A 473 4.51 -22.59 18.28
C LYS A 473 5.30 -23.50 19.23
N GLU A 474 6.23 -24.30 18.69
CA GLU A 474 7.09 -25.19 19.46
C GLU A 474 7.96 -24.43 20.47
N ILE A 475 8.51 -23.27 20.06
CA ILE A 475 9.31 -22.44 20.96
C ILE A 475 8.44 -21.90 22.11
N ILE A 476 7.27 -21.34 21.79
CA ILE A 476 6.36 -20.79 22.82
C ILE A 476 5.98 -21.88 23.81
N GLU A 477 5.63 -23.08 23.35
CA GLU A 477 5.31 -24.22 24.23
C GLU A 477 6.51 -24.63 25.13
N LYS A 478 7.73 -24.59 24.60
CA LYS A 478 8.94 -24.84 25.38
C LYS A 478 9.12 -23.77 26.48
N LEU A 479 8.92 -22.48 26.14
CA LEU A 479 9.01 -21.38 27.10
C LEU A 479 7.97 -21.46 28.21
N GLU A 480 6.74 -21.90 27.90
CA GLU A 480 5.65 -22.08 28.88
C GLU A 480 5.93 -23.21 29.87
N LYS A 481 6.60 -24.29 29.41
CA LYS A 481 6.90 -25.47 30.23
C LYS A 481 8.18 -25.33 31.07
N GLN A 482 9.11 -24.49 30.65
CA GLN A 482 10.40 -24.35 31.32
C GLN A 482 10.35 -23.35 32.47
N HIS A 483 10.45 -23.86 33.70
CA HIS A 483 10.52 -23.05 34.90
C HIS A 483 11.98 -22.67 35.25
N ILE A 484 12.15 -21.47 35.77
CA ILE A 484 13.41 -20.94 36.29
C ILE A 484 13.18 -20.30 37.66
N GLY A 485 14.18 -20.35 38.51
CA GLY A 485 14.18 -19.75 39.84
C GLY A 485 15.20 -18.63 40.00
N SER A 486 15.12 -17.93 41.13
CA SER A 486 16.08 -16.87 41.49
C SER A 486 17.53 -17.41 41.76
N SER A 487 17.69 -18.74 41.82
CA SER A 487 18.99 -19.39 41.92
C SER A 487 19.80 -19.39 40.62
N ASN A 488 19.16 -19.14 39.49
CA ASN A 488 19.87 -19.01 38.20
C ASN A 488 20.59 -17.64 38.17
N PRO A 489 21.95 -17.61 38.15
CA PRO A 489 22.69 -16.35 38.23
C PRO A 489 22.46 -15.43 37.03
N ARG A 490 22.24 -15.99 35.81
CA ARG A 490 21.99 -15.20 34.59
C ARG A 490 20.62 -14.52 34.62
N VAL A 491 19.63 -15.08 35.29
CA VAL A 491 18.33 -14.42 35.48
C VAL A 491 18.50 -13.11 36.25
N ASN A 492 19.26 -13.14 37.38
CA ASN A 492 19.48 -11.95 38.19
C ASN A 492 20.25 -10.87 37.40
N GLU A 493 21.29 -11.29 36.68
CA GLU A 493 22.09 -10.41 35.82
C GLU A 493 21.23 -9.73 34.73
N VAL A 494 20.37 -10.49 34.06
CA VAL A 494 19.46 -9.96 33.03
C VAL A 494 18.47 -8.99 33.65
N LEU A 495 17.84 -9.33 34.77
CA LEU A 495 16.89 -8.47 35.46
C LEU A 495 17.54 -7.15 35.92
N GLU A 496 18.72 -7.19 36.47
CA GLU A 496 19.48 -6.00 36.90
C GLU A 496 19.84 -5.11 35.68
N ARG A 497 20.42 -5.72 34.64
CA ARG A 497 20.74 -5.02 33.37
C ARG A 497 19.57 -4.35 32.73
N CYS A 498 18.41 -5.00 32.73
CA CYS A 498 17.17 -4.49 32.12
C CYS A 498 16.36 -3.58 33.03
N GLY A 499 16.79 -3.37 34.29
CA GLY A 499 16.06 -2.55 35.26
C GLY A 499 14.71 -3.16 35.67
N GLU A 500 14.61 -4.49 35.69
CA GLU A 500 13.41 -5.25 36.04
C GLU A 500 13.46 -5.73 37.51
N GLU A 501 12.29 -5.89 38.13
CA GLU A 501 12.16 -6.38 39.49
C GLU A 501 12.68 -7.83 39.63
N PRO A 502 13.41 -8.17 40.71
CA PRO A 502 13.84 -9.54 40.97
C PRO A 502 12.65 -10.51 41.07
N ILE A 503 12.85 -11.75 40.64
CA ILE A 503 11.85 -12.79 40.82
C ILE A 503 11.88 -13.31 42.28
N LYS A 504 10.71 -13.38 42.91
CA LYS A 504 10.58 -13.89 44.30
C LYS A 504 10.28 -15.39 44.34
N ASN A 505 9.54 -15.87 43.33
CA ASN A 505 9.15 -17.27 43.16
C ASN A 505 9.62 -17.76 41.81
N GLY A 506 9.64 -19.10 41.59
CA GLY A 506 9.88 -19.64 40.25
C GLY A 506 8.84 -19.14 39.24
N ILE A 507 9.33 -18.76 38.09
CA ILE A 507 8.50 -18.33 36.95
C ILE A 507 8.89 -19.13 35.70
N THR A 508 8.05 -19.11 34.66
CA THR A 508 8.41 -19.71 33.36
C THR A 508 9.29 -18.77 32.55
N LEU A 509 10.02 -19.32 31.57
CA LEU A 509 10.71 -18.47 30.56
C LEU A 509 9.72 -17.60 29.78
N PHE A 510 8.50 -18.08 29.56
CA PHE A 510 7.41 -17.31 28.98
C PHE A 510 7.08 -16.07 29.83
N GLU A 511 6.89 -16.23 31.13
CA GLU A 511 6.62 -15.13 32.04
C GLU A 511 7.80 -14.15 32.15
N LEU A 512 9.05 -14.64 32.05
CA LEU A 512 10.23 -13.78 31.97
C LEU A 512 10.21 -12.93 30.69
N LEU A 513 10.00 -13.53 29.52
CA LEU A 513 9.95 -12.81 28.24
C LEU A 513 8.79 -11.79 28.16
N ARG A 514 7.69 -11.99 28.91
CA ARG A 514 6.58 -11.04 28.99
C ARG A 514 6.95 -9.71 29.62
N ARG A 515 8.07 -9.63 30.35
CA ARG A 515 8.51 -8.37 30.96
C ARG A 515 8.93 -7.37 29.88
N PRO A 516 8.61 -6.07 30.04
CA PRO A 516 8.77 -5.07 28.96
C PRO A 516 10.19 -4.99 28.39
N ASN A 517 11.20 -5.00 29.25
CA ASN A 517 12.58 -4.74 28.88
C ASN A 517 13.37 -6.02 28.53
N ILE A 518 12.80 -7.22 28.71
CA ILE A 518 13.44 -8.50 28.41
C ILE A 518 13.20 -8.82 26.93
N VAL A 519 14.25 -9.12 26.17
CA VAL A 519 14.16 -9.50 24.75
C VAL A 519 14.47 -10.99 24.56
N TYR A 520 14.23 -11.53 23.37
CA TYR A 520 14.43 -12.95 23.09
C TYR A 520 15.90 -13.39 23.30
N ASP A 521 16.86 -12.52 23.00
CA ASP A 521 18.29 -12.80 23.25
C ASP A 521 18.61 -12.97 24.75
N ASP A 522 17.91 -12.24 25.63
CA ASP A 522 18.04 -12.43 27.07
C ASP A 522 17.56 -13.82 27.49
N ILE A 523 16.50 -14.31 26.86
CA ILE A 523 15.97 -15.67 27.09
C ILE A 523 16.99 -16.73 26.63
N LYS A 524 17.60 -16.55 25.46
CA LYS A 524 18.68 -17.44 24.98
C LYS A 524 19.82 -17.48 25.97
N TYR A 525 20.29 -16.33 26.45
CA TYR A 525 21.37 -16.22 27.44
C TYR A 525 21.03 -16.93 28.75
N VAL A 526 19.82 -16.77 29.25
CA VAL A 526 19.36 -17.49 30.45
C VAL A 526 19.26 -18.99 30.23
N ALA A 527 18.76 -19.39 29.08
CA ALA A 527 18.52 -20.79 28.72
C ALA A 527 19.79 -21.66 28.65
N GLU A 528 20.93 -21.07 28.29
CA GLU A 528 22.22 -21.78 28.19
C GLU A 528 22.69 -22.42 29.52
N LEU A 529 22.22 -21.95 30.68
CA LEU A 529 22.50 -22.52 31.98
C LEU A 529 21.43 -23.50 32.51
N ILE A 530 20.49 -23.87 31.68
CA ILE A 530 19.44 -24.82 32.08
C ILE A 530 19.79 -26.20 31.51
N ASP A 531 20.13 -27.13 32.42
CA ASP A 531 20.50 -28.48 32.02
C ASP A 531 19.41 -29.19 31.23
N GLY A 532 19.76 -29.71 30.05
CA GLY A 532 18.86 -30.47 29.20
C GLY A 532 17.82 -29.60 28.44
N PHE A 533 17.96 -28.27 28.46
CA PHE A 533 17.10 -27.37 27.74
C PHE A 533 17.82 -26.66 26.60
N GLU A 534 17.34 -26.83 25.37
CA GLU A 534 17.87 -26.16 24.18
C GLU A 534 16.78 -25.36 23.48
N LEU A 535 17.02 -24.07 23.31
CA LEU A 535 16.14 -23.19 22.56
C LEU A 535 16.33 -23.29 21.05
N GLY A 536 17.51 -23.70 20.57
CA GLY A 536 17.91 -23.69 19.18
C GLY A 536 18.26 -22.28 18.67
N ASN A 537 18.94 -22.24 17.52
CA ASN A 537 19.26 -21.00 16.82
C ASN A 537 18.33 -20.87 15.62
N TYR A 538 17.57 -19.81 15.58
CA TYR A 538 16.61 -19.52 14.50
C TYR A 538 16.93 -18.20 13.81
N ILE A 539 16.33 -17.99 12.64
CA ILE A 539 16.41 -16.69 11.96
C ILE A 539 15.69 -15.62 12.80
N SER A 540 16.17 -14.40 12.73
CA SER A 540 15.68 -13.26 13.51
C SER A 540 14.16 -13.01 13.36
N ASP A 541 13.58 -13.36 12.22
CA ASP A 541 12.15 -13.27 11.97
C ASP A 541 11.32 -14.22 12.86
N ILE A 542 11.77 -15.47 13.05
CA ILE A 542 11.13 -16.44 13.94
C ILE A 542 11.24 -15.96 15.39
N GLU A 543 12.44 -15.54 15.81
CA GLU A 543 12.69 -15.06 17.17
C GLU A 543 11.83 -13.83 17.49
N TYR A 544 11.71 -12.91 16.56
CA TYR A 544 10.85 -11.73 16.70
C TYR A 544 9.36 -12.11 16.81
N GLN A 545 8.89 -13.09 16.02
CA GLN A 545 7.51 -13.58 16.15
C GLN A 545 7.22 -14.15 17.53
N VAL A 546 8.15 -14.95 18.09
CA VAL A 546 8.01 -15.48 19.45
C VAL A 546 7.94 -14.34 20.47
N GLU A 547 8.86 -13.37 20.39
CA GLU A 547 8.89 -12.23 21.31
C GLU A 547 7.56 -11.45 21.29
N VAL A 548 7.07 -11.10 20.10
CA VAL A 548 5.81 -10.34 19.97
C VAL A 548 4.61 -11.14 20.46
N GLN A 549 4.51 -12.42 20.09
CA GLN A 549 3.36 -13.25 20.51
C GLN A 549 3.34 -13.45 22.02
N VAL A 550 4.49 -13.62 22.67
CA VAL A 550 4.60 -13.76 24.13
C VAL A 550 4.28 -12.44 24.84
N LYS A 551 4.96 -11.35 24.48
CA LYS A 551 4.77 -10.03 25.13
C LYS A 551 3.37 -9.48 25.02
N TYR A 552 2.74 -9.68 23.89
CA TYR A 552 1.41 -9.11 23.60
C TYR A 552 0.28 -10.15 23.67
N SER A 553 0.54 -11.36 24.20
CA SER A 553 -0.42 -12.48 24.26
C SER A 553 -1.82 -12.07 24.73
N GLY A 554 -1.95 -11.40 25.87
CA GLY A 554 -3.25 -10.97 26.40
C GLY A 554 -3.98 -9.93 25.56
N TYR A 555 -3.25 -9.07 24.84
CA TYR A 555 -3.86 -8.11 23.90
C TYR A 555 -4.29 -8.80 22.61
N ILE A 556 -3.48 -9.75 22.11
CA ILE A 556 -3.76 -10.57 20.93
C ILE A 556 -5.04 -11.38 21.17
N GLU A 557 -5.15 -12.09 22.30
CA GLU A 557 -6.34 -12.85 22.66
C GLU A 557 -7.62 -11.99 22.74
N ARG A 558 -7.50 -10.79 23.32
CA ARG A 558 -8.62 -9.84 23.37
C ARG A 558 -9.05 -9.41 21.98
N SER A 559 -8.10 -9.12 21.10
CA SER A 559 -8.36 -8.74 19.71
C SER A 559 -8.99 -9.89 18.92
N LEU A 560 -8.53 -11.13 19.10
CA LEU A 560 -9.11 -12.32 18.47
C LEU A 560 -10.57 -12.53 18.90
N ARG A 561 -10.87 -12.38 20.19
CA ARG A 561 -12.27 -12.45 20.68
C ARG A 561 -13.17 -11.36 20.08
N MET A 562 -12.64 -10.16 19.81
CA MET A 562 -13.38 -9.12 19.09
C MET A 562 -13.62 -9.50 17.64
N ILE A 563 -12.60 -10.05 16.96
CA ILE A 563 -12.71 -10.55 15.58
C ILE A 563 -13.79 -11.63 15.47
N GLU A 564 -13.80 -12.62 16.36
CA GLU A 564 -14.83 -13.68 16.38
C GLU A 564 -16.25 -13.12 16.48
N ARG A 565 -16.45 -12.12 17.35
CA ARG A 565 -17.76 -11.43 17.45
C ARG A 565 -18.13 -10.71 16.16
N HIS A 566 -17.19 -10.09 15.48
CA HIS A 566 -17.45 -9.39 14.22
C HIS A 566 -17.62 -10.38 13.04
N LYS A 567 -16.89 -11.48 13.01
CA LYS A 567 -17.06 -12.55 12.01
C LYS A 567 -18.50 -13.07 11.94
N SER A 568 -19.19 -13.16 13.06
CA SER A 568 -20.60 -13.57 13.08
C SER A 568 -21.53 -12.63 12.30
N LEU A 569 -21.14 -11.37 12.08
CA LEU A 569 -21.85 -10.43 11.21
C LEU A 569 -21.39 -10.55 9.74
N GLU A 570 -20.12 -10.80 9.52
CA GLU A 570 -19.56 -11.03 8.17
C GLU A 570 -20.07 -12.34 7.54
N GLU A 571 -20.31 -13.36 8.33
CA GLU A 571 -20.88 -14.64 7.88
C GLU A 571 -22.33 -14.53 7.43
N LYS A 572 -23.07 -13.53 7.92
CA LYS A 572 -24.47 -13.30 7.53
C LYS A 572 -24.55 -12.65 6.15
N ARG A 573 -24.61 -13.47 5.13
CA ARG A 573 -24.67 -13.03 3.73
C ARG A 573 -25.95 -12.30 3.41
N ILE A 574 -25.86 -11.30 2.57
CA ILE A 574 -26.98 -10.59 1.96
C ILE A 574 -27.11 -11.11 0.53
N PRO A 575 -28.30 -11.60 0.12
CA PRO A 575 -28.51 -12.06 -1.25
C PRO A 575 -28.22 -10.96 -2.28
N ALA A 576 -27.59 -11.30 -3.39
CA ALA A 576 -27.24 -10.33 -4.45
C ALA A 576 -28.51 -9.68 -5.08
N ASP A 577 -29.63 -10.40 -5.07
CA ASP A 577 -30.94 -9.96 -5.57
C ASP A 577 -31.78 -9.22 -4.52
N MET A 578 -31.18 -8.83 -3.37
CA MET A 578 -31.89 -8.17 -2.28
C MET A 578 -32.60 -6.89 -2.76
N ASP A 579 -33.91 -6.87 -2.56
CA ASP A 579 -34.73 -5.68 -2.76
C ASP A 579 -34.75 -4.83 -1.49
N TYR A 580 -33.95 -3.76 -1.47
CA TYR A 580 -33.89 -2.83 -0.35
C TYR A 580 -35.11 -1.89 -0.26
N ASP A 581 -35.90 -1.74 -1.33
CA ASP A 581 -37.12 -0.92 -1.29
C ASP A 581 -38.22 -1.57 -0.46
N SER A 582 -38.28 -2.88 -0.46
CA SER A 582 -39.26 -3.66 0.32
C SER A 582 -39.04 -3.64 1.83
N LEU A 583 -37.86 -3.13 2.31
CA LEU A 583 -37.57 -3.07 3.73
C LEU A 583 -38.40 -1.98 4.43
N GLU A 584 -39.34 -2.36 5.28
CA GLU A 584 -40.04 -1.42 6.13
C GLU A 584 -39.15 -0.93 7.29
N ASN A 585 -39.42 0.27 7.79
CA ASN A 585 -38.73 0.89 8.93
C ASN A 585 -37.22 1.18 8.73
N ILE A 586 -36.73 1.23 7.49
CA ILE A 586 -35.40 1.75 7.12
C ILE A 586 -35.57 3.11 6.42
N PRO A 587 -34.86 4.17 6.85
CA PRO A 587 -34.90 5.47 6.19
C PRO A 587 -34.52 5.39 4.71
N LYS A 588 -35.10 6.26 3.89
CA LYS A 588 -34.82 6.31 2.44
C LYS A 588 -33.31 6.46 2.14
N GLU A 589 -32.62 7.32 2.89
CA GLU A 589 -31.17 7.51 2.75
C GLU A 589 -30.40 6.20 2.92
N ALA A 590 -30.69 5.43 3.98
CA ALA A 590 -30.03 4.14 4.23
C ALA A 590 -30.35 3.12 3.14
N LYS A 591 -31.60 3.06 2.64
CA LYS A 591 -31.99 2.21 1.51
C LYS A 591 -31.21 2.58 0.24
N ASP A 592 -31.11 3.86 -0.08
CA ASP A 592 -30.41 4.35 -1.26
C ASP A 592 -28.89 4.02 -1.17
N LYS A 593 -28.30 4.14 0.03
CA LYS A 593 -26.92 3.76 0.28
C LYS A 593 -26.68 2.25 0.18
N LEU A 594 -27.56 1.43 0.73
CA LEU A 594 -27.51 -0.03 0.61
C LEU A 594 -27.62 -0.50 -0.85
N LYS A 595 -28.52 0.11 -1.63
CA LYS A 595 -28.63 -0.16 -3.07
C LYS A 595 -27.38 0.23 -3.86
N LEU A 596 -26.77 1.36 -3.50
CA LEU A 596 -25.58 1.87 -4.16
C LEU A 596 -24.37 0.98 -3.90
N VAL A 597 -24.12 0.66 -2.63
CA VAL A 597 -22.95 -0.13 -2.20
C VAL A 597 -23.12 -1.62 -2.53
N ARG A 598 -24.33 -2.17 -2.42
CA ARG A 598 -24.62 -3.62 -2.58
C ARG A 598 -23.71 -4.48 -1.68
N PRO A 599 -23.77 -4.33 -0.35
CA PRO A 599 -22.94 -5.10 0.56
C PRO A 599 -23.24 -6.59 0.45
N MET A 600 -22.18 -7.42 0.53
CA MET A 600 -22.28 -8.88 0.43
C MET A 600 -22.71 -9.53 1.76
N ASN A 601 -22.55 -8.83 2.87
CA ASN A 601 -22.86 -9.32 4.22
C ASN A 601 -23.24 -8.18 5.17
N ILE A 602 -23.73 -8.55 6.36
CA ILE A 602 -24.18 -7.60 7.38
C ILE A 602 -23.04 -6.75 7.94
N GLY A 603 -21.84 -7.31 8.06
CA GLY A 603 -20.65 -6.56 8.52
C GLY A 603 -20.36 -5.39 7.58
N GLN A 604 -20.31 -5.63 6.27
CA GLN A 604 -20.15 -4.59 5.26
C GLN A 604 -21.29 -3.55 5.31
N ALA A 605 -22.54 -4.01 5.41
CA ALA A 605 -23.70 -3.11 5.52
C ALA A 605 -23.59 -2.16 6.71
N SER A 606 -23.10 -2.64 7.86
CA SER A 606 -22.97 -1.85 9.09
C SER A 606 -21.90 -0.74 8.99
N ARG A 607 -20.99 -0.81 8.02
CA ARG A 607 -19.92 0.18 7.82
C ARG A 607 -20.26 1.26 6.79
N ILE A 608 -21.40 1.11 6.11
CA ILE A 608 -21.84 2.09 5.12
C ILE A 608 -22.25 3.39 5.83
N SER A 609 -21.66 4.51 5.40
CA SER A 609 -22.01 5.83 5.94
C SER A 609 -23.49 6.15 5.66
N GLY A 610 -24.25 6.46 6.70
CA GLY A 610 -25.69 6.71 6.62
C GLY A 610 -26.58 5.50 6.91
N VAL A 611 -25.98 4.33 7.21
CA VAL A 611 -26.69 3.15 7.72
C VAL A 611 -26.47 3.06 9.23
N SER A 612 -27.55 3.12 10.01
CA SER A 612 -27.49 3.10 11.47
C SER A 612 -27.52 1.67 12.05
N PRO A 613 -27.09 1.46 13.30
CA PRO A 613 -27.25 0.17 13.97
C PRO A 613 -28.72 -0.33 14.03
N ALA A 614 -29.70 0.58 14.07
CA ALA A 614 -31.11 0.23 14.02
C ALA A 614 -31.52 -0.35 12.65
N ASP A 615 -31.00 0.24 11.56
CA ASP A 615 -31.24 -0.25 10.20
C ASP A 615 -30.67 -1.66 10.02
N ILE A 616 -29.49 -1.92 10.61
CA ILE A 616 -28.86 -3.25 10.61
C ILE A 616 -29.71 -4.28 11.35
N GLN A 617 -30.36 -3.91 12.47
CA GLN A 617 -31.26 -4.82 13.17
C GLN A 617 -32.47 -5.16 12.30
N VAL A 618 -33.06 -4.19 11.63
CA VAL A 618 -34.19 -4.43 10.71
C VAL A 618 -33.76 -5.37 9.57
N LEU A 619 -32.59 -5.13 8.98
CA LEU A 619 -32.05 -5.98 7.92
C LEU A 619 -31.81 -7.42 8.41
N LEU A 620 -31.27 -7.60 9.62
CA LEU A 620 -31.08 -8.90 10.24
C LEU A 620 -32.41 -9.66 10.45
N ILE A 621 -33.44 -8.96 10.92
CA ILE A 621 -34.78 -9.55 11.11
C ILE A 621 -35.33 -10.00 9.75
N TYR A 622 -35.26 -9.15 8.75
CA TYR A 622 -35.75 -9.45 7.42
C TYR A 622 -35.05 -10.69 6.79
N LEU A 623 -33.72 -10.75 6.88
CA LEU A 623 -32.95 -11.90 6.39
C LEU A 623 -33.33 -13.19 7.14
N LYS A 624 -33.58 -13.10 8.45
CA LYS A 624 -34.00 -14.26 9.23
C LYS A 624 -35.40 -14.73 8.84
N MET A 625 -36.33 -13.83 8.54
CA MET A 625 -37.66 -14.17 8.04
C MET A 625 -37.63 -14.79 6.64
N ARG A 626 -36.76 -14.32 5.75
CA ARG A 626 -36.57 -14.84 4.38
C ARG A 626 -35.87 -16.22 4.35
N GLY A 627 -35.01 -16.51 5.31
CA GLY A 627 -34.28 -17.79 5.42
C GLY A 627 -35.06 -18.91 6.10
N ASN A 628 -36.24 -18.65 6.61
CA ASN A 628 -37.12 -19.64 7.21
C ASN A 628 -38.27 -20.08 6.26
N ASN A 629 -38.23 -19.73 4.97
CA ASN A 629 -39.15 -20.18 3.94
C ASN A 629 -38.43 -21.11 2.95
#